data_b0ecc30bd7da1dfc5d5fb6e694340737
#
_entry.id   b0ecc30bd7da1dfc5d5fb6e694340737
#
_cell.length_a   1.000
_cell.length_b   1.000
_cell.length_c   1.000
_cell.angle_alpha   90.00
_cell.angle_beta   90.00
_cell.angle_gamma   90.00
#
_symmetry.space_group_name_H-M   'P 1'
#
loop_
_entity.id
_entity.type
_entity.pdbx_description
1 polymer ?
#
loop_
_entity_poly.entity_id
_entity_poly.type
_entity_poly.pdbx_seq_one_letter_code
_entity_poly.pdbx_strand_id
1 'polypeptide(L)'
;VTALSDHAAEIASASAVPIYHTSYVLLAGKRKADEIRKKKRFELIPCIREGKVLISSGFKSTRAYSMLLDSLSRTAEVYVSSRNSFELIGALGDGRYDYLICEMSEAQLGCAFQKNVAQIYRFAEPVALSAVVSPQDTSLRSDFEAWLSHFRNSGEYAMLNYLYFEKGIVRQMLGRGLSAARGGGISVYDELFKEVCEREGYDWRLMSAIAYSESRFNPMLVSSKGACGLMQVMPRVARQLGFKGSVMDPASNILLAAKVLGKIEKSLDFGPSASEMDRLRIVLACYNGGIGHVIDARNLARKYGGDPDSWTDVSHYLTLKSDPAYAEDEIVRHGRFVGRQTLAFVDGVIDRYKTYCSSVGR
;
A
#
# COMPACT_ATOMS: atom_id res chain seq x y z
N VAL A 1 6.76 -19.53 3.11
CA VAL A 1 5.31 -19.81 2.98
C VAL A 1 4.85 -19.30 1.62
N THR A 2 4.23 -20.13 0.82
CA THR A 2 3.71 -19.77 -0.51
C THR A 2 2.21 -20.04 -0.53
N ALA A 3 1.42 -19.13 -1.06
CA ALA A 3 -0.01 -19.36 -1.26
C ALA A 3 -0.23 -20.17 -2.55
N LEU A 4 -0.99 -21.26 -2.44
CA LEU A 4 -1.32 -22.16 -3.54
C LEU A 4 -2.83 -22.39 -3.59
N SER A 5 -3.36 -22.77 -4.77
CA SER A 5 -4.73 -23.28 -4.90
C SER A 5 -4.87 -24.66 -4.24
N ASP A 6 -6.09 -25.06 -3.90
CA ASP A 6 -6.37 -26.35 -3.23
C ASP A 6 -5.71 -27.53 -3.93
N HIS A 7 -5.82 -27.62 -5.25
CA HIS A 7 -5.24 -28.72 -6.01
C HIS A 7 -3.72 -28.75 -5.98
N ALA A 8 -3.08 -27.58 -6.03
CA ALA A 8 -1.63 -27.48 -5.88
C ALA A 8 -1.19 -27.78 -4.43
N ALA A 9 -2.05 -27.49 -3.46
CA ALA A 9 -1.84 -27.82 -2.05
C ALA A 9 -1.99 -29.33 -1.78
N GLU A 10 -2.92 -30.03 -2.46
CA GLU A 10 -3.03 -31.49 -2.44
C GLU A 10 -1.78 -32.17 -3.00
N ILE A 11 -1.21 -31.65 -4.09
CA ILE A 11 0.04 -32.12 -4.69
C ILE A 11 1.23 -31.85 -3.77
N ALA A 12 1.23 -30.74 -3.04
CA ALA A 12 2.27 -30.38 -2.09
C ALA A 12 2.19 -31.11 -0.75
N SER A 13 1.25 -32.08 -0.62
CA SER A 13 0.98 -32.89 0.56
C SER A 13 0.31 -32.21 1.76
N ALA A 14 -0.21 -33.01 2.68
CA ALA A 14 -0.99 -32.78 3.91
C ALA A 14 -0.72 -31.54 4.81
N SER A 15 0.03 -30.55 4.34
CA SER A 15 0.50 -29.39 5.11
C SER A 15 -0.07 -28.06 4.66
N ALA A 16 -1.13 -28.06 3.86
CA ALA A 16 -1.79 -26.83 3.44
C ALA A 16 -2.69 -26.29 4.55
N VAL A 17 -2.53 -24.99 4.85
CA VAL A 17 -3.39 -24.25 5.78
C VAL A 17 -4.18 -23.23 4.98
N PRO A 18 -5.52 -23.34 4.87
CA PRO A 18 -6.33 -22.39 4.14
C PRO A 18 -6.23 -20.98 4.74
N ILE A 19 -5.79 -19.99 3.94
CA ILE A 19 -5.68 -18.59 4.36
C ILE A 19 -6.95 -17.82 4.00
N TYR A 20 -7.40 -17.99 2.76
CA TYR A 20 -8.49 -17.20 2.18
C TYR A 20 -9.31 -18.04 1.22
N HIS A 21 -10.64 -17.86 1.21
CA HIS A 21 -11.53 -18.50 0.26
C HIS A 21 -11.98 -17.50 -0.80
N THR A 22 -11.83 -17.88 -2.04
CA THR A 22 -12.21 -17.07 -3.20
C THR A 22 -13.04 -17.89 -4.17
N SER A 23 -13.35 -17.35 -5.34
CA SER A 23 -14.00 -18.04 -6.45
C SER A 23 -13.43 -17.52 -7.76
N TYR A 24 -13.65 -18.24 -8.83
CA TYR A 24 -13.35 -17.77 -10.17
C TYR A 24 -14.55 -17.03 -10.77
N VAL A 25 -14.28 -16.12 -11.68
CA VAL A 25 -15.28 -15.34 -12.40
C VAL A 25 -15.00 -15.32 -13.89
N LEU A 26 -16.06 -15.17 -14.68
CA LEU A 26 -15.98 -14.93 -16.11
C LEU A 26 -16.15 -13.44 -16.38
N LEU A 27 -15.20 -12.87 -17.07
CA LEU A 27 -15.20 -11.50 -17.54
C LEU A 27 -15.45 -11.46 -19.06
N ALA A 28 -16.06 -10.38 -19.53
CA ALA A 28 -16.20 -10.05 -20.95
C ALA A 28 -15.99 -8.55 -21.19
N GLY A 29 -15.72 -8.18 -22.43
CA GLY A 29 -15.76 -6.77 -22.83
C GLY A 29 -17.15 -6.18 -22.54
N LYS A 30 -17.21 -4.92 -22.10
CA LYS A 30 -18.43 -4.28 -21.58
C LYS A 30 -19.60 -4.36 -22.57
N ARG A 31 -19.38 -4.12 -23.86
CA ARG A 31 -20.41 -4.25 -24.89
C ARG A 31 -21.03 -5.65 -24.88
N LYS A 32 -20.21 -6.67 -24.90
CA LYS A 32 -20.63 -8.08 -24.89
C LYS A 32 -21.31 -8.46 -23.56
N ALA A 33 -20.83 -7.93 -22.46
CA ALA A 33 -21.43 -8.10 -21.12
C ALA A 33 -22.83 -7.49 -21.08
N ASP A 34 -23.04 -6.30 -21.65
CA ASP A 34 -24.35 -5.64 -21.68
C ASP A 34 -25.32 -6.36 -22.61
N GLU A 35 -24.87 -6.93 -23.72
CA GLU A 35 -25.68 -7.80 -24.60
C GLU A 35 -26.14 -9.06 -23.88
N ILE A 36 -25.23 -9.68 -23.12
CA ILE A 36 -25.53 -10.91 -22.33
C ILE A 36 -26.54 -10.61 -21.23
N ARG A 37 -26.40 -9.48 -20.51
CA ARG A 37 -27.30 -9.07 -19.43
C ARG A 37 -28.71 -8.78 -19.90
N LYS A 38 -28.92 -8.42 -21.16
CA LYS A 38 -30.23 -8.22 -21.77
C LYS A 38 -30.99 -9.53 -22.06
N LYS A 39 -30.27 -10.66 -22.10
CA LYS A 39 -30.91 -11.97 -22.30
C LYS A 39 -31.71 -12.36 -21.05
N LYS A 40 -32.93 -12.90 -21.25
CA LYS A 40 -33.81 -13.34 -20.14
C LYS A 40 -33.20 -14.46 -19.30
N ARG A 41 -32.32 -15.27 -19.88
CA ARG A 41 -31.63 -16.38 -19.22
C ARG A 41 -30.17 -16.39 -19.64
N PHE A 42 -29.28 -16.45 -18.66
CA PHE A 42 -27.85 -16.64 -18.86
C PHE A 42 -27.52 -18.13 -18.82
N GLU A 43 -26.93 -18.62 -19.88
CA GLU A 43 -26.38 -19.98 -19.95
C GLU A 43 -24.90 -19.87 -20.32
N LEU A 44 -24.04 -20.35 -19.40
CA LEU A 44 -22.59 -20.20 -19.49
C LEU A 44 -22.04 -20.85 -20.77
N ILE A 45 -22.34 -22.12 -20.99
CA ILE A 45 -21.77 -22.90 -22.09
C ILE A 45 -22.15 -22.37 -23.47
N PRO A 46 -23.43 -22.10 -23.77
CA PRO A 46 -23.82 -21.48 -25.04
C PRO A 46 -23.19 -20.10 -25.23
N CYS A 47 -22.95 -19.36 -24.13
CA CYS A 47 -22.37 -18.01 -24.21
C CYS A 47 -20.91 -18.03 -24.68
N ILE A 48 -20.10 -18.99 -24.20
CA ILE A 48 -18.64 -19.04 -24.43
C ILE A 48 -18.24 -19.96 -25.58
N ARG A 49 -19.18 -20.78 -26.09
CA ARG A 49 -18.93 -21.84 -27.08
C ARG A 49 -18.28 -21.35 -28.38
N GLU A 50 -18.62 -20.16 -28.83
CA GLU A 50 -18.16 -19.58 -30.10
C GLU A 50 -17.11 -18.50 -29.92
N GLY A 51 -16.57 -18.35 -28.71
CA GLY A 51 -15.64 -17.27 -28.39
C GLY A 51 -14.23 -17.73 -28.07
N LYS A 52 -13.29 -16.76 -28.11
CA LYS A 52 -11.93 -16.95 -27.63
C LYS A 52 -11.90 -16.77 -26.12
N VAL A 53 -11.71 -17.86 -25.39
CA VAL A 53 -11.72 -17.90 -23.93
C VAL A 53 -10.28 -17.94 -23.42
N LEU A 54 -9.88 -16.90 -22.72
CA LEU A 54 -8.60 -16.84 -22.02
C LEU A 54 -8.81 -17.32 -20.57
N ILE A 55 -7.93 -18.16 -20.08
CA ILE A 55 -8.02 -18.76 -18.75
C ILE A 55 -6.73 -18.51 -17.98
N SER A 56 -6.81 -17.98 -16.78
CA SER A 56 -5.66 -17.93 -15.88
C SER A 56 -5.22 -19.34 -15.47
N SER A 57 -3.92 -19.55 -15.36
CA SER A 57 -3.35 -20.88 -15.07
C SER A 57 -3.88 -21.48 -13.77
N GLY A 58 -4.22 -20.67 -12.77
CA GLY A 58 -4.80 -21.13 -11.51
C GLY A 58 -6.16 -21.81 -11.68
N PHE A 59 -7.00 -21.38 -12.63
CA PHE A 59 -8.28 -22.01 -12.89
C PHE A 59 -8.13 -23.43 -13.44
N LYS A 60 -7.05 -23.72 -14.17
CA LYS A 60 -6.76 -25.06 -14.71
C LYS A 60 -6.74 -26.15 -13.65
N SER A 61 -6.41 -25.79 -12.42
CA SER A 61 -6.31 -26.71 -11.29
C SER A 61 -7.65 -26.95 -10.58
N THR A 62 -8.75 -26.40 -11.07
CA THR A 62 -10.07 -26.52 -10.43
C THR A 62 -10.92 -27.63 -11.09
N ARG A 63 -11.85 -28.20 -10.31
CA ARG A 63 -12.86 -29.11 -10.85
C ARG A 63 -13.76 -28.42 -11.89
N ALA A 64 -14.04 -27.13 -11.67
CA ALA A 64 -14.81 -26.31 -12.60
C ALA A 64 -14.18 -26.25 -14.00
N TYR A 65 -12.84 -26.27 -14.10
CA TYR A 65 -12.13 -26.32 -15.38
C TYR A 65 -12.38 -27.63 -16.13
N SER A 66 -12.28 -28.77 -15.45
CA SER A 66 -12.54 -30.07 -16.07
C SER A 66 -13.98 -30.16 -16.57
N MET A 67 -14.96 -29.78 -15.74
CA MET A 67 -16.36 -29.72 -16.15
C MET A 67 -16.63 -28.77 -17.32
N LEU A 68 -15.92 -27.63 -17.36
CA LEU A 68 -16.03 -26.67 -18.44
C LEU A 68 -15.50 -27.27 -19.76
N LEU A 69 -14.33 -27.89 -19.73
CA LEU A 69 -13.75 -28.52 -20.94
C LEU A 69 -14.62 -29.65 -21.48
N ASP A 70 -15.16 -30.48 -20.63
CA ASP A 70 -16.08 -31.58 -21.01
C ASP A 70 -17.33 -31.01 -21.69
N SER A 71 -17.80 -29.85 -21.27
CA SER A 71 -19.01 -29.20 -21.76
C SER A 71 -18.79 -28.35 -23.01
N LEU A 72 -17.58 -27.82 -23.24
CA LEU A 72 -17.31 -26.90 -24.34
C LEU A 72 -17.15 -27.59 -25.70
N SER A 73 -17.02 -28.93 -25.75
CA SER A 73 -16.78 -29.65 -26.99
C SER A 73 -16.01 -28.84 -28.06
N ARG A 74 -15.24 -29.35 -28.91
CA ARG A 74 -14.25 -28.82 -29.88
C ARG A 74 -14.49 -27.46 -30.57
N THR A 75 -15.48 -26.66 -30.20
CA THR A 75 -15.85 -25.41 -30.87
C THR A 75 -15.32 -24.13 -30.21
N ALA A 76 -14.98 -24.14 -28.92
CA ALA A 76 -14.40 -22.98 -28.25
C ALA A 76 -12.87 -22.96 -28.37
N GLU A 77 -12.30 -21.80 -28.67
CA GLU A 77 -10.86 -21.60 -28.64
C GLU A 77 -10.44 -21.25 -27.20
N VAL A 78 -9.86 -22.21 -26.48
CA VAL A 78 -9.42 -22.05 -25.09
C VAL A 78 -7.92 -21.82 -25.02
N TYR A 79 -7.50 -20.70 -24.44
CA TYR A 79 -6.12 -20.32 -24.22
C TYR A 79 -5.81 -20.27 -22.73
N VAL A 80 -4.78 -20.97 -22.26
CA VAL A 80 -4.32 -20.91 -20.87
C VAL A 80 -3.07 -20.05 -20.79
N SER A 81 -3.03 -19.12 -19.82
CA SER A 81 -1.89 -18.22 -19.64
C SER A 81 -1.47 -18.15 -18.18
N SER A 82 -0.17 -18.13 -17.96
CA SER A 82 0.46 -17.89 -16.66
C SER A 82 0.85 -16.42 -16.41
N ARG A 83 0.48 -15.51 -17.34
CA ARG A 83 0.69 -14.08 -17.15
C ARG A 83 -0.15 -13.58 -15.99
N ASN A 84 0.25 -12.44 -15.42
CA ASN A 84 -0.53 -11.83 -14.35
C ASN A 84 -1.91 -11.38 -14.86
N SER A 85 -2.89 -11.39 -13.98
CA SER A 85 -4.29 -11.13 -14.34
C SER A 85 -4.51 -9.71 -14.88
N PHE A 86 -3.67 -8.73 -14.55
CA PHE A 86 -3.76 -7.38 -15.12
C PHE A 86 -3.46 -7.36 -16.60
N GLU A 87 -2.43 -8.10 -17.02
CA GLU A 87 -2.11 -8.25 -18.45
C GLU A 87 -3.23 -8.99 -19.20
N LEU A 88 -3.82 -10.02 -18.57
CA LEU A 88 -4.91 -10.78 -19.14
C LEU A 88 -6.17 -9.93 -19.27
N ILE A 89 -6.52 -9.14 -18.24
CA ILE A 89 -7.66 -8.21 -18.27
C ILE A 89 -7.41 -7.08 -19.29
N GLY A 90 -6.17 -6.60 -19.43
CA GLY A 90 -5.78 -5.69 -20.48
C GLY A 90 -6.03 -6.28 -21.86
N ALA A 91 -5.61 -7.53 -22.09
CA ALA A 91 -5.80 -8.23 -23.36
C ALA A 91 -7.28 -8.45 -23.72
N LEU A 92 -8.13 -8.69 -22.71
CA LEU A 92 -9.58 -8.73 -22.86
C LEU A 92 -10.14 -7.35 -23.23
N GLY A 93 -9.70 -6.32 -22.52
CA GLY A 93 -10.11 -4.93 -22.77
C GLY A 93 -9.75 -4.42 -24.17
N ASP A 94 -8.62 -4.89 -24.71
CA ASP A 94 -8.15 -4.62 -26.08
C ASP A 94 -8.92 -5.43 -27.16
N GLY A 95 -9.81 -6.34 -26.77
CA GLY A 95 -10.61 -7.17 -27.67
C GLY A 95 -9.84 -8.32 -28.32
N ARG A 96 -8.67 -8.69 -27.78
CA ARG A 96 -7.89 -9.84 -28.28
C ARG A 96 -8.55 -11.17 -27.96
N TYR A 97 -9.37 -11.18 -26.92
CA TYR A 97 -10.16 -12.31 -26.45
C TYR A 97 -11.59 -11.86 -26.17
N ASP A 98 -12.53 -12.78 -26.24
CA ASP A 98 -13.94 -12.52 -25.96
C ASP A 98 -14.27 -12.65 -24.48
N TYR A 99 -13.60 -13.59 -23.80
CA TYR A 99 -13.83 -13.91 -22.40
C TYR A 99 -12.52 -14.17 -21.68
N LEU A 100 -12.53 -13.91 -20.37
CA LEU A 100 -11.44 -14.23 -19.45
C LEU A 100 -12.00 -14.89 -18.19
N ILE A 101 -11.43 -16.05 -17.79
CA ILE A 101 -11.68 -16.64 -16.49
C ILE A 101 -10.46 -16.38 -15.62
N CYS A 102 -10.66 -15.70 -14.51
CA CYS A 102 -9.62 -15.41 -13.52
C CYS A 102 -10.19 -15.39 -12.10
N GLU A 103 -9.32 -15.31 -11.12
CA GLU A 103 -9.68 -15.25 -9.71
C GLU A 103 -10.45 -13.95 -9.42
N MET A 104 -11.42 -14.01 -8.49
CA MET A 104 -12.40 -12.96 -8.24
C MET A 104 -11.76 -11.66 -7.70
N SER A 105 -10.79 -11.74 -6.77
CA SER A 105 -10.15 -10.55 -6.24
C SER A 105 -9.28 -9.84 -7.30
N GLU A 106 -8.60 -10.61 -8.13
CA GLU A 106 -7.85 -10.10 -9.29
C GLU A 106 -8.78 -9.46 -10.33
N ALA A 107 -9.93 -10.10 -10.60
CA ALA A 107 -10.96 -9.56 -11.49
C ALA A 107 -11.55 -8.26 -10.96
N GLN A 108 -11.87 -8.20 -9.68
CA GLN A 108 -12.38 -7.00 -9.03
C GLN A 108 -11.39 -5.85 -9.13
N LEU A 109 -10.11 -6.13 -8.88
CA LEU A 109 -9.05 -5.15 -9.00
C LEU A 109 -8.89 -4.71 -10.45
N GLY A 110 -8.74 -5.66 -11.40
CA GLY A 110 -8.53 -5.36 -12.81
C GLY A 110 -9.70 -4.62 -13.49
N CYS A 111 -10.96 -4.95 -13.16
CA CYS A 111 -12.12 -4.23 -13.67
C CYS A 111 -12.23 -2.79 -13.15
N ALA A 112 -11.55 -2.46 -12.05
CA ALA A 112 -11.46 -1.07 -11.60
C ALA A 112 -10.60 -0.22 -12.56
N PHE A 113 -9.60 -0.84 -13.21
CA PHE A 113 -8.70 -0.19 -14.16
C PHE A 113 -9.19 -0.22 -15.60
N GLN A 114 -9.84 -1.31 -15.98
CA GLN A 114 -10.36 -1.52 -17.33
C GLN A 114 -11.87 -1.30 -17.34
N LYS A 115 -12.29 -0.04 -17.54
CA LYS A 115 -13.72 0.34 -17.54
C LYS A 115 -14.54 -0.31 -18.66
N ASN A 116 -13.86 -0.86 -19.67
CA ASN A 116 -14.46 -1.57 -20.82
C ASN A 116 -14.56 -3.08 -20.61
N VAL A 117 -14.28 -3.60 -19.39
CA VAL A 117 -14.44 -5.00 -19.00
C VAL A 117 -15.45 -5.10 -17.87
N ALA A 118 -16.25 -6.16 -17.87
CA ALA A 118 -17.25 -6.41 -16.85
C ALA A 118 -17.36 -7.90 -16.51
N GLN A 119 -17.67 -8.18 -15.25
CA GLN A 119 -17.99 -9.54 -14.79
C GLN A 119 -19.40 -9.93 -15.26
N ILE A 120 -19.53 -11.13 -15.81
CA ILE A 120 -20.80 -11.68 -16.32
C ILE A 120 -21.23 -12.95 -15.59
N TYR A 121 -20.30 -13.70 -14.98
CA TYR A 121 -20.61 -14.92 -14.25
C TYR A 121 -19.64 -15.14 -13.09
N ARG A 122 -20.10 -15.85 -12.06
CA ARG A 122 -19.30 -16.32 -10.93
C ARG A 122 -19.47 -17.82 -10.79
N PHE A 123 -18.35 -18.54 -10.76
CA PHE A 123 -18.38 -19.99 -10.49
C PHE A 123 -18.74 -20.22 -9.02
N ALA A 124 -19.63 -21.17 -8.78
CA ALA A 124 -20.15 -21.43 -7.42
C ALA A 124 -19.14 -22.16 -6.52
N GLU A 125 -18.18 -22.87 -7.11
CA GLU A 125 -17.19 -23.63 -6.36
C GLU A 125 -16.20 -22.66 -5.67
N PRO A 126 -16.14 -22.67 -4.32
CA PRO A 126 -15.14 -21.91 -3.60
C PRO A 126 -13.77 -22.57 -3.76
N VAL A 127 -12.73 -21.76 -3.89
CA VAL A 127 -11.34 -22.20 -3.97
C VAL A 127 -10.60 -21.61 -2.78
N ALA A 128 -9.93 -22.45 -1.98
CA ALA A 128 -9.08 -21.97 -0.92
C ALA A 128 -7.70 -21.60 -1.47
N LEU A 129 -7.21 -20.41 -1.10
CA LEU A 129 -5.82 -20.06 -1.19
C LEU A 129 -5.15 -20.46 0.13
N SER A 130 -4.21 -21.38 0.05
CA SER A 130 -3.60 -21.99 1.22
C SER A 130 -2.13 -21.65 1.34
N ALA A 131 -1.65 -21.49 2.59
CA ALA A 131 -0.22 -21.51 2.87
C ALA A 131 0.24 -22.97 2.97
N VAL A 132 1.39 -23.26 2.36
CA VAL A 132 2.03 -24.58 2.53
C VAL A 132 3.14 -24.43 3.56
N VAL A 133 3.02 -25.21 4.63
CA VAL A 133 4.03 -25.32 5.69
C VAL A 133 4.74 -26.66 5.54
N SER A 134 6.04 -26.73 5.85
CA SER A 134 6.77 -27.99 5.77
C SER A 134 6.09 -29.07 6.63
N PRO A 135 5.86 -30.29 6.11
CA PRO A 135 5.27 -31.38 6.89
C PRO A 135 6.10 -31.77 8.12
N GLN A 136 7.38 -31.46 8.10
CA GLN A 136 8.32 -31.78 9.16
C GLN A 136 8.27 -30.75 10.33
N ASP A 137 7.68 -29.57 10.10
CA ASP A 137 7.57 -28.51 11.09
C ASP A 137 6.13 -28.38 11.62
N THR A 138 5.76 -29.34 12.47
CA THR A 138 4.43 -29.38 13.08
C THR A 138 4.20 -28.21 14.05
N SER A 139 5.25 -27.71 14.69
CA SER A 139 5.17 -26.54 15.58
C SER A 139 4.79 -25.29 14.82
N LEU A 140 5.52 -24.99 13.73
CA LEU A 140 5.22 -23.83 12.88
C LEU A 140 3.80 -23.88 12.32
N ARG A 141 3.33 -25.06 11.95
CA ARG A 141 1.95 -25.22 11.47
C ARG A 141 0.93 -24.88 12.55
N SER A 142 1.09 -25.41 13.75
CA SER A 142 0.20 -25.14 14.88
C SER A 142 0.19 -23.66 15.28
N ASP A 143 1.36 -23.05 15.34
CA ASP A 143 1.52 -21.63 15.67
C ASP A 143 0.89 -20.74 14.59
N PHE A 144 1.06 -21.10 13.32
CA PHE A 144 0.46 -20.40 12.20
C PHE A 144 -1.07 -20.51 12.18
N GLU A 145 -1.63 -21.71 12.42
CA GLU A 145 -3.08 -21.92 12.50
C GLU A 145 -3.69 -21.13 13.68
N ALA A 146 -3.03 -21.12 14.83
CA ALA A 146 -3.46 -20.37 16.01
C ALA A 146 -3.41 -18.86 15.75
N TRP A 147 -2.31 -18.37 15.19
CA TRP A 147 -2.17 -16.95 14.78
C TRP A 147 -3.24 -16.55 13.77
N LEU A 148 -3.46 -17.36 12.72
CA LEU A 148 -4.43 -17.08 11.66
C LEU A 148 -5.87 -17.04 12.21
N SER A 149 -6.20 -17.92 13.14
CA SER A 149 -7.50 -17.90 13.81
C SER A 149 -7.69 -16.62 14.64
N HIS A 150 -6.67 -16.23 15.41
CA HIS A 150 -6.70 -14.97 16.16
C HIS A 150 -6.80 -13.76 15.22
N PHE A 151 -5.98 -13.72 14.17
CA PHE A 151 -5.95 -12.65 13.20
C PHE A 151 -7.29 -12.47 12.49
N ARG A 152 -7.95 -13.55 12.06
CA ARG A 152 -9.27 -13.49 11.41
C ARG A 152 -10.36 -12.89 12.28
N ASN A 153 -10.23 -13.03 13.60
CA ASN A 153 -11.17 -12.46 14.57
C ASN A 153 -10.76 -11.06 15.04
N SER A 154 -9.64 -10.52 14.55
CA SER A 154 -9.15 -9.20 14.94
C SER A 154 -9.84 -8.06 14.17
N GLY A 155 -9.88 -6.88 14.78
CA GLY A 155 -10.28 -5.64 14.11
C GLY A 155 -9.38 -5.27 12.94
N GLU A 156 -8.12 -5.71 12.97
CA GLU A 156 -7.14 -5.53 11.90
C GLU A 156 -7.56 -6.29 10.64
N TYR A 157 -7.93 -7.57 10.77
CA TYR A 157 -8.44 -8.35 9.65
C TYR A 157 -9.73 -7.75 9.08
N ALA A 158 -10.68 -7.38 9.94
CA ALA A 158 -11.93 -6.74 9.52
C ALA A 158 -11.67 -5.46 8.72
N MET A 159 -10.69 -4.66 9.17
CA MET A 159 -10.29 -3.43 8.50
C MET A 159 -9.59 -3.67 7.17
N LEU A 160 -8.68 -4.66 7.11
CA LEU A 160 -8.03 -5.07 5.85
C LEU A 160 -9.07 -5.52 4.83
N ASN A 161 -10.00 -6.39 5.26
CA ASN A 161 -11.07 -6.89 4.41
C ASN A 161 -11.94 -5.74 3.87
N TYR A 162 -12.30 -4.80 4.74
CA TYR A 162 -13.07 -3.61 4.38
C TYR A 162 -12.34 -2.71 3.38
N LEU A 163 -11.05 -2.40 3.62
CA LEU A 163 -10.26 -1.53 2.74
C LEU A 163 -10.02 -2.15 1.37
N TYR A 164 -9.69 -3.45 1.33
CA TYR A 164 -9.32 -4.11 0.08
C TYR A 164 -10.52 -4.61 -0.72
N PHE A 165 -11.57 -5.10 -0.06
CA PHE A 165 -12.65 -5.81 -0.73
C PHE A 165 -14.01 -5.08 -0.67
N GLU A 166 -14.35 -4.39 0.40
CA GLU A 166 -15.68 -3.79 0.54
C GLU A 166 -15.75 -2.34 0.04
N LYS A 167 -14.91 -1.45 0.52
CA LYS A 167 -14.95 -0.04 0.05
C LYS A 167 -14.33 0.18 -1.32
N GLY A 168 -13.52 -0.73 -1.80
CA GLY A 168 -12.81 -0.53 -3.06
C GLY A 168 -11.90 0.72 -3.04
N ILE A 169 -11.57 1.27 -1.86
CA ILE A 169 -10.71 2.47 -1.73
C ILE A 169 -9.31 2.15 -2.26
N VAL A 170 -8.74 1.01 -1.85
CA VAL A 170 -7.47 0.55 -2.41
C VAL A 170 -7.62 0.27 -3.91
N ARG A 171 -8.74 -0.30 -4.33
CA ARG A 171 -9.12 -0.52 -5.72
C ARG A 171 -9.21 0.79 -6.51
N GLN A 172 -9.80 1.85 -5.93
CA GLN A 172 -9.91 3.17 -6.53
C GLN A 172 -8.56 3.90 -6.57
N MET A 173 -7.75 3.75 -5.51
CA MET A 173 -6.40 4.31 -5.39
C MET A 173 -5.40 3.63 -6.33
N LEU A 174 -5.37 2.30 -6.37
CA LEU A 174 -4.56 1.55 -7.34
C LEU A 174 -4.99 1.91 -8.77
N GLY A 175 -6.31 2.11 -9.04
CA GLY A 175 -6.84 2.56 -10.34
C GLY A 175 -6.27 3.88 -10.81
N ARG A 176 -6.27 4.84 -9.93
CA ARG A 176 -5.73 6.17 -10.21
C ARG A 176 -4.22 6.14 -10.38
N GLY A 177 -3.49 5.34 -9.60
CA GLY A 177 -2.05 5.32 -9.61
C GLY A 177 -1.39 4.54 -10.75
N LEU A 178 -2.02 3.49 -11.29
CA LEU A 178 -1.54 2.87 -12.53
C LEU A 178 -1.79 3.77 -13.74
N SER A 179 -2.80 4.64 -13.68
CA SER A 179 -2.99 5.74 -14.63
C SER A 179 -1.87 6.79 -14.50
N ALA A 180 -1.48 7.12 -13.28
CA ALA A 180 -0.38 8.07 -12.98
C ALA A 180 1.00 7.49 -13.37
N ALA A 181 1.25 6.22 -13.10
CA ALA A 181 2.49 5.54 -13.50
C ALA A 181 2.69 5.44 -15.02
N ARG A 182 1.60 5.41 -15.78
CA ARG A 182 1.63 5.51 -17.25
C ARG A 182 1.79 6.95 -17.75
N GLY A 183 1.51 7.95 -16.92
CA GLY A 183 1.52 9.38 -17.25
C GLY A 183 2.56 10.23 -16.52
N GLY A 184 3.56 9.64 -15.82
CA GLY A 184 4.61 10.37 -15.12
C GLY A 184 4.24 10.78 -13.69
N GLY A 185 3.38 10.02 -12.99
CA GLY A 185 3.07 10.21 -11.56
C GLY A 185 4.15 9.68 -10.62
N ILE A 186 4.04 10.03 -9.33
CA ILE A 186 4.93 9.59 -8.25
C ILE A 186 4.46 8.26 -7.65
N SER A 187 3.18 8.15 -7.35
CA SER A 187 2.59 7.01 -6.66
C SER A 187 1.11 6.81 -7.01
N VAL A 188 0.57 5.70 -6.55
CA VAL A 188 -0.87 5.40 -6.63
C VAL A 188 -1.72 6.35 -5.79
N TYR A 189 -1.11 7.13 -4.89
CA TYR A 189 -1.79 8.03 -3.96
C TYR A 189 -1.73 9.49 -4.38
N ASP A 190 -1.21 9.83 -5.57
CA ASP A 190 -0.98 11.21 -5.98
C ASP A 190 -2.21 12.10 -5.86
N GLU A 191 -3.37 11.64 -6.34
CA GLU A 191 -4.61 12.42 -6.24
C GLU A 191 -5.06 12.62 -4.79
N LEU A 192 -4.81 11.63 -3.94
CA LEU A 192 -5.11 11.74 -2.52
C LEU A 192 -4.18 12.71 -1.81
N PHE A 193 -2.87 12.66 -2.14
CA PHE A 193 -1.90 13.65 -1.64
C PHE A 193 -2.28 15.06 -2.08
N LYS A 194 -2.63 15.27 -3.35
CA LYS A 194 -3.06 16.58 -3.86
C LYS A 194 -4.27 17.10 -3.10
N GLU A 195 -5.33 16.29 -2.96
CA GLU A 195 -6.57 16.67 -2.28
C GLU A 195 -6.33 17.07 -0.82
N VAL A 196 -5.56 16.27 -0.08
CA VAL A 196 -5.30 16.55 1.35
C VAL A 196 -4.34 17.73 1.50
N CYS A 197 -3.28 17.78 0.69
CA CYS A 197 -2.24 18.81 0.80
C CYS A 197 -2.73 20.19 0.36
N GLU A 198 -3.63 20.29 -0.62
CA GLU A 198 -4.28 21.53 -1.01
C GLU A 198 -5.03 22.17 0.17
N ARG A 199 -5.73 21.36 0.96
CA ARG A 199 -6.47 21.83 2.15
C ARG A 199 -5.57 22.22 3.32
N GLU A 200 -4.45 21.52 3.48
CA GLU A 200 -3.56 21.70 4.63
C GLU A 200 -2.36 22.64 4.32
N GLY A 201 -2.24 23.13 3.08
CA GLY A 201 -1.22 24.09 2.66
C GLY A 201 0.17 23.51 2.43
N TYR A 202 0.28 22.21 2.08
CA TYR A 202 1.55 21.52 1.81
C TYR A 202 1.73 21.24 0.31
N ASP A 203 2.98 21.17 -0.13
CA ASP A 203 3.30 20.61 -1.44
C ASP A 203 3.11 19.08 -1.40
N TRP A 204 2.20 18.56 -2.22
CA TRP A 204 1.89 17.13 -2.28
C TRP A 204 3.11 16.26 -2.65
N ARG A 205 4.08 16.82 -3.42
CA ARG A 205 5.32 16.13 -3.80
C ARG A 205 6.27 15.97 -2.60
N LEU A 206 6.30 16.96 -1.71
CA LEU A 206 7.02 16.87 -0.43
C LEU A 206 6.41 15.76 0.44
N MET A 207 5.10 15.78 0.61
CA MET A 207 4.39 14.75 1.41
C MET A 207 4.57 13.36 0.81
N SER A 208 4.57 13.23 -0.52
CA SER A 208 4.89 11.98 -1.21
C SER A 208 6.34 11.52 -0.96
N ALA A 209 7.31 12.45 -0.91
CA ALA A 209 8.70 12.12 -0.60
C ALA A 209 8.88 11.62 0.83
N ILE A 210 8.14 12.19 1.79
CA ILE A 210 8.08 11.72 3.17
C ILE A 210 7.48 10.30 3.20
N ALA A 211 6.32 10.09 2.58
CA ALA A 211 5.65 8.79 2.54
C ALA A 211 6.51 7.67 1.96
N TYR A 212 7.25 7.97 0.90
CA TYR A 212 8.20 7.01 0.34
C TYR A 212 9.31 6.66 1.35
N SER A 213 9.84 7.66 2.06
CA SER A 213 10.93 7.46 3.04
C SER A 213 10.44 6.70 4.26
N GLU A 214 9.18 6.88 4.67
CA GLU A 214 8.57 6.24 5.84
C GLU A 214 8.09 4.81 5.56
N SER A 215 7.40 4.59 4.45
CA SER A 215 6.72 3.31 4.20
C SER A 215 6.92 2.73 2.80
N ARG A 216 7.59 3.44 1.88
CA ARG A 216 7.60 3.15 0.45
C ARG A 216 6.19 3.03 -0.14
N PHE A 217 5.30 3.90 0.33
CA PHE A 217 3.88 3.91 0.00
C PHE A 217 3.11 2.65 0.45
N ASN A 218 3.60 1.93 1.45
CA ASN A 218 2.86 0.81 2.02
C ASN A 218 1.89 1.31 3.12
N PRO A 219 0.56 1.31 2.89
CA PRO A 219 -0.41 1.83 3.84
C PRO A 219 -0.59 0.92 5.05
N MET A 220 -0.11 -0.33 4.95
CA MET A 220 -0.28 -1.36 5.98
C MET A 220 0.97 -1.54 6.85
N LEU A 221 2.02 -0.72 6.60
CA LEU A 221 3.26 -0.84 7.37
C LEU A 221 3.03 -0.41 8.82
N VAL A 222 3.39 -1.30 9.73
CA VAL A 222 3.50 -1.00 11.17
C VAL A 222 4.95 -1.23 11.58
N SER A 223 5.60 -0.19 12.08
CA SER A 223 6.98 -0.30 12.54
C SER A 223 7.08 -1.04 13.88
N SER A 224 8.28 -1.51 14.22
CA SER A 224 8.56 -2.13 15.53
C SER A 224 8.23 -1.21 16.72
N LYS A 225 8.19 0.11 16.51
CA LYS A 225 7.81 1.11 17.52
C LYS A 225 6.31 1.44 17.49
N GLY A 226 5.52 0.82 16.59
CA GLY A 226 4.08 1.01 16.45
C GLY A 226 3.67 2.23 15.61
N ALA A 227 4.57 2.82 14.81
CA ALA A 227 4.19 3.83 13.82
C ALA A 227 3.43 3.16 12.66
N CYS A 228 2.39 3.81 12.15
CA CYS A 228 1.40 3.20 11.27
C CYS A 228 1.22 3.93 9.95
N GLY A 229 1.00 3.15 8.88
CA GLY A 229 0.48 3.63 7.60
C GLY A 229 1.52 4.29 6.70
N LEU A 230 1.03 4.96 5.65
CA LEU A 230 1.85 5.62 4.61
C LEU A 230 2.91 6.56 5.19
N MET A 231 2.50 7.36 6.17
CA MET A 231 3.28 8.44 6.76
C MET A 231 3.88 8.05 8.11
N GLN A 232 3.72 6.79 8.54
CA GLN A 232 4.24 6.27 9.82
C GLN A 232 3.89 7.15 11.03
N VAL A 233 2.60 7.50 11.15
CA VAL A 233 2.12 8.30 12.29
C VAL A 233 1.91 7.40 13.50
N MET A 234 2.42 7.84 14.65
CA MET A 234 2.21 7.14 15.93
C MET A 234 0.75 7.26 16.40
N PRO A 235 0.05 6.16 16.74
CA PRO A 235 -1.33 6.23 17.25
C PRO A 235 -1.50 7.12 18.48
N ARG A 236 -0.44 7.23 19.32
CA ARG A 236 -0.43 8.16 20.46
C ARG A 236 -0.54 9.62 19.99
N VAL A 237 0.15 9.97 18.92
CA VAL A 237 0.12 11.35 18.36
C VAL A 237 -1.25 11.64 17.76
N ALA A 238 -1.87 10.68 17.07
CA ALA A 238 -3.23 10.81 16.57
C ALA A 238 -4.23 11.11 17.71
N ARG A 239 -4.14 10.39 18.82
CA ARG A 239 -4.97 10.65 20.02
C ARG A 239 -4.73 12.03 20.63
N GLN A 240 -3.47 12.48 20.71
CA GLN A 240 -3.12 13.83 21.20
C GLN A 240 -3.67 14.96 20.31
N LEU A 241 -3.88 14.68 19.01
CA LEU A 241 -4.53 15.59 18.07
C LEU A 241 -6.08 15.50 18.09
N GLY A 242 -6.65 14.66 18.98
CA GLY A 242 -8.09 14.43 19.06
C GLY A 242 -8.67 13.71 17.84
N PHE A 243 -7.85 13.01 17.09
CA PHE A 243 -8.29 12.32 15.88
C PHE A 243 -9.08 11.05 16.21
N LYS A 244 -10.27 10.92 15.60
CA LYS A 244 -11.20 9.80 15.86
C LYS A 244 -11.25 8.77 14.70
N GLY A 245 -10.54 9.02 13.61
CA GLY A 245 -10.49 8.11 12.45
C GLY A 245 -9.46 7.00 12.59
N SER A 246 -9.34 6.18 11.55
CA SER A 246 -8.32 5.14 11.48
C SER A 246 -6.97 5.71 11.05
N VAL A 247 -5.92 5.45 11.83
CA VAL A 247 -4.54 5.81 11.44
C VAL A 247 -4.00 4.98 10.28
N MET A 248 -4.68 3.89 9.91
CA MET A 248 -4.31 3.03 8.78
C MET A 248 -5.00 3.44 7.48
N ASP A 249 -6.07 4.26 7.55
CA ASP A 249 -6.71 4.81 6.36
C ASP A 249 -5.78 5.82 5.68
N PRO A 250 -5.44 5.64 4.39
CA PRO A 250 -4.47 6.49 3.70
C PRO A 250 -4.78 7.99 3.76
N ALA A 251 -6.03 8.40 3.52
CA ALA A 251 -6.42 9.82 3.58
C ALA A 251 -6.24 10.40 4.98
N SER A 252 -6.71 9.66 5.98
CA SER A 252 -6.57 10.00 7.40
C SER A 252 -5.11 10.08 7.82
N ASN A 253 -4.29 9.16 7.33
CA ASN A 253 -2.87 9.08 7.67
C ASN A 253 -2.08 10.25 7.08
N ILE A 254 -2.35 10.64 5.83
CA ILE A 254 -1.77 11.84 5.20
C ILE A 254 -2.21 13.10 5.94
N LEU A 255 -3.50 13.23 6.25
CA LEU A 255 -4.04 14.37 7.00
C LEU A 255 -3.38 14.50 8.39
N LEU A 256 -3.23 13.39 9.10
CA LEU A 256 -2.56 13.37 10.40
C LEU A 256 -1.11 13.82 10.29
N ALA A 257 -0.37 13.34 9.29
CA ALA A 257 1.02 13.74 9.06
C ALA A 257 1.14 15.24 8.77
N ALA A 258 0.25 15.80 7.94
CA ALA A 258 0.19 17.24 7.70
C ALA A 258 -0.03 18.04 8.99
N LYS A 259 -0.97 17.61 9.83
CA LYS A 259 -1.22 18.23 11.15
C LYS A 259 -0.05 18.10 12.10
N VAL A 260 0.68 16.98 12.08
CA VAL A 260 1.90 16.78 12.87
C VAL A 260 2.98 17.76 12.42
N LEU A 261 3.23 17.87 11.13
CA LEU A 261 4.19 18.83 10.57
C LEU A 261 3.82 20.26 10.96
N GLY A 262 2.58 20.69 10.78
CA GLY A 262 2.12 22.02 11.15
C GLY A 262 2.23 22.28 12.66
N LYS A 263 2.05 21.28 13.52
CA LYS A 263 2.28 21.40 14.97
C LYS A 263 3.76 21.55 15.28
N ILE A 264 4.65 20.82 14.61
CA ILE A 264 6.09 20.93 14.74
C ILE A 264 6.53 22.33 14.33
N GLU A 265 6.14 22.82 13.16
CA GLU A 265 6.47 24.17 12.65
C GLU A 265 6.07 25.27 13.63
N LYS A 266 4.84 25.20 14.16
CA LYS A 266 4.36 26.17 15.15
C LYS A 266 5.06 26.10 16.50
N SER A 267 5.68 24.95 16.83
CA SER A 267 6.41 24.76 18.08
C SER A 267 7.88 25.18 18.00
N LEU A 268 8.37 25.44 16.79
CA LEU A 268 9.74 25.88 16.53
C LEU A 268 9.73 27.38 16.31
N ASP A 269 10.36 28.11 17.22
CA ASP A 269 10.57 29.54 17.07
C ASP A 269 11.82 29.77 16.19
N PHE A 270 11.58 30.08 14.91
CA PHE A 270 12.65 30.40 13.95
C PHE A 270 12.89 31.90 13.86
N GLY A 271 14.15 32.29 13.91
CA GLY A 271 14.56 33.67 13.65
C GLY A 271 14.29 34.08 12.19
N PRO A 272 14.33 35.39 11.91
CA PRO A 272 14.07 35.94 10.57
C PRO A 272 15.13 35.56 9.52
N SER A 273 16.34 35.17 9.97
CA SER A 273 17.45 34.74 9.11
C SER A 273 17.35 33.27 8.64
N ALA A 274 16.47 32.46 9.22
CA ALA A 274 16.33 31.06 8.87
C ALA A 274 15.85 30.91 7.43
N SER A 275 16.62 30.24 6.59
CA SER A 275 16.21 29.94 5.22
C SER A 275 15.01 28.94 5.20
N GLU A 276 14.18 28.99 4.16
CA GLU A 276 13.08 28.03 4.01
C GLU A 276 13.58 26.58 3.98
N MET A 277 14.75 26.34 3.39
CA MET A 277 15.34 25.01 3.30
C MET A 277 15.86 24.52 4.65
N ASP A 278 16.44 25.40 5.47
CA ASP A 278 16.87 25.03 6.83
C ASP A 278 15.67 24.73 7.72
N ARG A 279 14.64 25.58 7.67
CA ARG A 279 13.37 25.33 8.36
C ARG A 279 12.78 23.98 7.98
N LEU A 280 12.69 23.68 6.69
CA LEU A 280 12.16 22.41 6.21
C LEU A 280 12.98 21.21 6.74
N ARG A 281 14.31 21.28 6.65
CA ARG A 281 15.18 20.21 7.13
C ARG A 281 15.06 19.99 8.65
N ILE A 282 15.00 21.05 9.43
CA ILE A 282 14.84 21.00 10.88
C ILE A 282 13.47 20.40 11.24
N VAL A 283 12.39 20.77 10.54
CA VAL A 283 11.04 20.21 10.71
C VAL A 283 11.02 18.72 10.38
N LEU A 284 11.66 18.31 9.28
CA LEU A 284 11.79 16.90 8.90
C LEU A 284 12.58 16.10 9.94
N ALA A 285 13.63 16.68 10.50
CA ALA A 285 14.39 16.04 11.58
C ALA A 285 13.53 15.85 12.85
N CYS A 286 12.69 16.83 13.18
CA CYS A 286 11.72 16.71 14.27
C CYS A 286 10.68 15.62 14.02
N TYR A 287 10.20 15.52 12.79
CA TYR A 287 9.22 14.52 12.39
C TYR A 287 9.75 13.09 12.58
N ASN A 288 10.96 12.82 12.12
CA ASN A 288 11.59 11.49 12.18
C ASN A 288 12.24 11.19 13.54
N GLY A 289 13.07 12.11 14.04
CA GLY A 289 13.89 11.91 15.24
C GLY A 289 13.21 12.33 16.56
N GLY A 290 12.13 13.07 16.44
CA GLY A 290 11.43 13.65 17.58
C GLY A 290 11.89 15.06 17.95
N ILE A 291 10.91 15.93 18.17
CA ILE A 291 11.11 17.37 18.42
C ILE A 291 12.05 17.66 19.60
N GLY A 292 12.00 16.84 20.67
CA GLY A 292 12.82 17.06 21.85
C GLY A 292 14.32 16.96 21.57
N HIS A 293 14.74 15.96 20.80
CA HIS A 293 16.16 15.81 20.43
C HIS A 293 16.67 16.93 19.53
N VAL A 294 15.82 17.44 18.64
CA VAL A 294 16.17 18.55 17.74
C VAL A 294 16.23 19.87 18.52
N ILE A 295 15.33 20.08 19.48
CA ILE A 295 15.40 21.26 20.38
C ILE A 295 16.71 21.24 21.18
N ASP A 296 17.10 20.08 21.74
CA ASP A 296 18.38 19.96 22.43
C ASP A 296 19.55 20.29 21.50
N ALA A 297 19.55 19.82 20.25
CA ALA A 297 20.60 20.13 19.26
C ALA A 297 20.65 21.64 18.92
N ARG A 298 19.49 22.29 18.78
CA ARG A 298 19.42 23.75 18.59
C ARG A 298 19.96 24.51 19.82
N ASN A 299 19.69 24.03 21.03
CA ASN A 299 20.23 24.63 22.25
C ASN A 299 21.74 24.44 22.35
N LEU A 300 22.26 23.27 21.98
CA LEU A 300 23.70 23.03 21.91
C LEU A 300 24.36 23.96 20.87
N ALA A 301 23.77 24.09 19.68
CA ALA A 301 24.26 25.04 18.67
C ALA A 301 24.38 26.44 19.28
N ARG A 302 23.31 26.92 19.92
CA ARG A 302 23.32 28.25 20.56
C ARG A 302 24.38 28.38 21.65
N LYS A 303 24.54 27.37 22.51
CA LYS A 303 25.52 27.36 23.60
C LYS A 303 26.96 27.42 23.09
N TYR A 304 27.25 26.71 22.03
CA TYR A 304 28.59 26.56 21.47
C TYR A 304 28.89 27.51 20.29
N GLY A 305 28.08 28.55 20.10
CA GLY A 305 28.35 29.65 19.14
C GLY A 305 27.93 29.38 17.71
N GLY A 306 27.15 28.33 17.47
CA GLY A 306 26.51 28.06 16.18
C GLY A 306 25.12 28.71 16.06
N ASP A 307 24.55 28.66 14.86
CA ASP A 307 23.20 29.14 14.56
C ASP A 307 22.16 28.05 14.80
N PRO A 308 21.22 28.22 15.75
CA PRO A 308 20.16 27.24 16.05
C PRO A 308 19.17 27.08 14.91
N ASP A 309 19.18 27.93 13.91
CA ASP A 309 18.30 27.93 12.76
C ASP A 309 18.99 27.45 11.46
N SER A 310 20.31 27.25 11.52
CA SER A 310 21.09 26.64 10.44
C SER A 310 21.02 25.10 10.51
N TRP A 311 20.60 24.47 9.43
CA TRP A 311 20.63 23.00 9.36
C TRP A 311 22.03 22.42 9.54
N THR A 312 23.05 23.11 9.04
CA THR A 312 24.44 22.68 9.19
C THR A 312 24.82 22.53 10.67
N ASP A 313 24.51 23.53 11.47
CA ASP A 313 24.85 23.53 12.90
C ASP A 313 23.95 22.56 13.68
N VAL A 314 22.64 22.58 13.42
CA VAL A 314 21.69 21.68 14.09
C VAL A 314 22.01 20.21 13.80
N SER A 315 22.32 19.85 12.56
CA SER A 315 22.67 18.47 12.18
C SER A 315 24.00 18.03 12.81
N HIS A 316 24.96 18.93 12.92
CA HIS A 316 26.22 18.71 13.62
C HIS A 316 25.97 18.33 15.10
N TYR A 317 25.26 19.18 15.84
CA TYR A 317 24.98 18.89 17.24
C TYR A 317 24.02 17.73 17.45
N LEU A 318 23.11 17.48 16.52
CA LEU A 318 22.27 16.26 16.55
C LEU A 318 23.12 14.98 16.44
N THR A 319 24.22 15.04 15.68
CA THR A 319 25.18 13.93 15.56
C THR A 319 26.02 13.81 16.85
N LEU A 320 26.51 14.91 17.38
CA LEU A 320 27.32 14.95 18.60
C LEU A 320 26.54 14.45 19.84
N LYS A 321 25.23 14.48 19.85
CA LYS A 321 24.41 13.89 20.92
C LYS A 321 24.58 12.38 21.10
N SER A 322 25.30 11.70 20.20
CA SER A 322 25.75 10.32 20.43
C SER A 322 26.93 10.18 21.40
N ASP A 323 27.68 11.29 21.57
CA ASP A 323 28.82 11.37 22.50
C ASP A 323 28.32 11.77 23.90
N PRO A 324 28.75 11.06 24.97
CA PRO A 324 28.40 11.43 26.35
C PRO A 324 28.69 12.89 26.71
N ALA A 325 29.79 13.47 26.23
CA ALA A 325 30.17 14.85 26.50
C ALA A 325 29.09 15.87 26.11
N TYR A 326 28.32 15.59 25.05
CA TYR A 326 27.20 16.43 24.61
C TYR A 326 25.85 15.91 25.10
N ALA A 327 25.69 14.59 25.25
CA ALA A 327 24.43 14.00 25.69
C ALA A 327 24.13 14.32 27.17
N GLU A 328 25.16 14.50 27.99
CA GLU A 328 25.10 14.80 29.43
C GLU A 328 25.23 16.31 29.71
N ASP A 329 25.32 17.15 28.70
CA ASP A 329 25.36 18.59 28.85
C ASP A 329 24.10 19.10 29.60
N GLU A 330 24.28 20.04 30.53
CA GLU A 330 23.22 20.58 31.39
C GLU A 330 21.98 21.12 30.68
N ILE A 331 22.15 21.55 29.39
CA ILE A 331 21.03 22.08 28.59
C ILE A 331 20.28 20.98 27.84
N VAL A 332 20.81 19.76 27.76
CA VAL A 332 20.19 18.62 27.09
C VAL A 332 19.16 17.97 28.02
N ARG A 333 17.92 17.95 27.57
CA ARG A 333 16.79 17.41 28.35
C ARG A 333 16.34 16.02 27.91
N HIS A 334 16.70 15.61 26.68
CA HIS A 334 16.22 14.36 26.08
C HIS A 334 17.34 13.31 25.95
N GLY A 335 18.50 13.59 26.55
CA GLY A 335 19.63 12.66 26.64
C GLY A 335 20.23 12.26 25.29
N ARG A 336 20.90 11.10 25.30
CA ARG A 336 21.64 10.58 24.17
C ARG A 336 20.74 10.30 22.95
N PHE A 337 21.27 10.63 21.74
CA PHE A 337 20.58 10.40 20.48
C PHE A 337 21.56 10.01 19.38
N VAL A 338 21.21 8.99 18.56
CA VAL A 338 22.01 8.57 17.41
C VAL A 338 21.43 9.22 16.15
N GLY A 339 21.93 10.41 15.81
CA GLY A 339 21.38 11.26 14.75
C GLY A 339 21.49 10.72 13.33
N ARG A 340 22.38 9.77 13.06
CA ARG A 340 22.69 9.29 11.68
C ARG A 340 21.47 8.89 10.87
N GLN A 341 20.51 8.17 11.45
CA GLN A 341 19.31 7.73 10.74
C GLN A 341 18.42 8.92 10.38
N THR A 342 18.27 9.89 11.28
CA THR A 342 17.48 11.10 11.05
C THR A 342 18.12 11.99 9.98
N LEU A 343 19.45 12.14 9.98
CA LEU A 343 20.14 12.88 8.93
C LEU A 343 19.91 12.24 7.56
N ALA A 344 20.13 10.92 7.46
CA ALA A 344 19.89 10.18 6.22
C ALA A 344 18.42 10.26 5.75
N PHE A 345 17.48 10.28 6.68
CA PHE A 345 16.06 10.50 6.37
C PHE A 345 15.85 11.89 5.75
N VAL A 346 16.35 12.94 6.39
CA VAL A 346 16.20 14.33 5.93
C VAL A 346 16.77 14.48 4.52
N ASP A 347 18.01 14.04 4.31
CA ASP A 347 18.68 14.11 3.00
C ASP A 347 17.90 13.33 1.94
N GLY A 348 17.48 12.09 2.27
CA GLY A 348 16.70 11.27 1.35
C GLY A 348 15.34 11.84 0.98
N VAL A 349 14.66 12.54 1.90
CA VAL A 349 13.40 13.25 1.61
C VAL A 349 13.65 14.45 0.70
N ILE A 350 14.64 15.27 1.00
CA ILE A 350 14.95 16.48 0.23
C ILE A 350 15.37 16.13 -1.21
N ASP A 351 16.23 15.14 -1.39
CA ASP A 351 16.70 14.74 -2.73
C ASP A 351 15.53 14.17 -3.56
N ARG A 352 14.66 13.37 -2.92
CA ARG A 352 13.48 12.83 -3.57
C ARG A 352 12.47 13.93 -3.92
N TYR A 353 12.25 14.87 -3.01
CA TYR A 353 11.38 16.02 -3.26
C TYR A 353 11.85 16.82 -4.47
N LYS A 354 13.14 17.13 -4.57
CA LYS A 354 13.74 17.80 -5.75
C LYS A 354 13.50 17.01 -7.03
N THR A 355 13.71 15.67 -6.98
CA THR A 355 13.45 14.76 -8.10
C THR A 355 11.98 14.80 -8.52
N TYR A 356 11.06 14.77 -7.58
CA TYR A 356 9.62 14.83 -7.87
C TYR A 356 9.22 16.18 -8.46
N CYS A 357 9.78 17.28 -7.96
CA CYS A 357 9.54 18.60 -8.52
C CYS A 357 10.01 18.75 -9.97
N SER A 358 11.05 18.02 -10.39
CA SER A 358 11.54 18.04 -11.76
C SER A 358 10.80 17.10 -12.70
N SER A 359 10.16 16.06 -12.18
CA SER A 359 9.52 15.01 -12.97
C SER A 359 8.00 15.17 -13.12
N VAL A 360 7.34 15.82 -12.17
CA VAL A 360 5.88 16.04 -12.19
C VAL A 360 5.54 17.50 -11.93
N GLY A 361 4.55 18.03 -12.67
CA GLY A 361 4.04 19.38 -12.47
C GLY A 361 3.47 19.64 -11.06
N ARG A 362 3.23 20.90 -10.75
CA ARG A 362 2.58 21.31 -9.49
C ARG A 362 1.16 20.77 -9.40
#